data_85a104a2f999bee18fa1bb812132372d
#
_entry.id   85a104a2f999bee18fa1bb812132372d
#
_cell.length_a   1.000
_cell.length_b   1.000
_cell.length_c   1.000
_cell.angle_alpha   90.00
_cell.angle_beta   90.00
_cell.angle_gamma   90.00
#
_symmetry.space_group_name_H-M   'P 1'
#
loop_
_entity.id
_entity.type
_entity.pdbx_description
1 polymer ?
#
loop_
_entity_poly.entity_id
_entity_poly.type
_entity_poly.pdbx_seq_one_letter_code
_entity_poly.pdbx_strand_id
1 'polypeptide(L)'
;SKGFKNGYKTSNFTAYCEVVSKSNGNMERDYEYTSKRHFENLLKPVELGSNAANFAIRKLKPQKINSGKFTVIFDKRIAKNFLNYFSNAITGSSIYRGTSFLKDKLNKKIFSEKVNIIDRSDIKRANGSKYFDNEGVQIQNLSLVKNGVLNDYLIDTYYGRKLNLSSNGRSGGTTNLYFENGDRNLKDLMNSNKKIFYITETIGHG
;
A
#
# COMPACT_ATOMS: atom_id res chain seq x y z
N SER A 1 5.11 0.07 32.13
CA SER A 1 5.10 1.38 31.47
C SER A 1 5.94 2.35 32.28
N LYS A 2 6.95 2.97 31.69
CA LYS A 2 7.84 3.94 32.32
C LYS A 2 7.15 5.31 32.57
N GLY A 3 5.86 5.32 33.00
CA GLY A 3 5.08 6.51 33.26
C GLY A 3 4.48 7.22 32.06
N PHE A 4 4.64 6.69 30.83
CA PHE A 4 4.00 7.28 29.65
C PHE A 4 2.48 7.12 29.72
N LYS A 5 1.77 8.24 29.66
CA LYS A 5 0.30 8.30 29.59
C LYS A 5 -0.10 9.37 28.59
N ASN A 6 -0.67 8.98 27.48
CA ASN A 6 -1.17 9.91 26.48
C ASN A 6 -2.32 9.27 25.69
N GLY A 7 -3.10 10.08 24.98
CA GLY A 7 -4.21 9.63 24.19
C GLY A 7 -4.70 10.71 23.23
N TYR A 8 -5.36 10.31 22.16
CA TYR A 8 -6.00 11.20 21.20
C TYR A 8 -7.25 10.53 20.62
N LYS A 9 -8.20 11.35 20.20
CA LYS A 9 -9.43 10.88 19.55
C LYS A 9 -9.26 10.81 18.05
N THR A 10 -9.79 9.77 17.45
CA THR A 10 -9.85 9.62 15.99
C THR A 10 -11.24 9.20 15.56
N SER A 11 -11.60 9.52 14.34
CA SER A 11 -12.80 9.02 13.66
C SER A 11 -12.40 8.27 12.39
N ASN A 12 -13.25 7.37 11.95
CA ASN A 12 -13.12 6.71 10.67
C ASN A 12 -14.51 6.48 10.07
N PHE A 13 -14.68 6.91 8.83
CA PHE A 13 -15.90 6.73 8.06
C PHE A 13 -15.57 5.88 6.84
N THR A 14 -16.42 4.90 6.56
CA THR A 14 -16.25 4.01 5.41
C THR A 14 -17.57 3.90 4.67
N ALA A 15 -17.52 4.01 3.35
CA ALA A 15 -18.62 3.70 2.45
C ALA A 15 -18.15 2.66 1.44
N TYR A 16 -19.04 1.74 1.10
CA TYR A 16 -18.76 0.61 0.21
C TYR A 16 -19.95 0.42 -0.73
N CYS A 17 -19.67 0.10 -1.99
CA CYS A 17 -20.67 -0.26 -2.99
C CYS A 17 -20.16 -1.46 -3.80
N GLU A 18 -20.95 -2.51 -3.89
CA GLU A 18 -20.71 -3.66 -4.76
C GLU A 18 -21.77 -3.69 -5.84
N VAL A 19 -21.38 -3.99 -7.07
CA VAL A 19 -22.27 -4.04 -8.24
C VAL A 19 -22.06 -5.36 -8.96
N VAL A 20 -23.17 -5.98 -9.36
CA VAL A 20 -23.21 -7.12 -10.26
C VAL A 20 -23.69 -6.66 -11.63
N SER A 21 -22.90 -6.91 -12.65
CA SER A 21 -23.24 -6.63 -14.05
C SER A 21 -23.54 -7.93 -14.79
N LYS A 22 -24.58 -7.95 -15.62
CA LYS A 22 -24.98 -9.12 -16.42
C LYS A 22 -25.10 -8.75 -17.89
N SER A 23 -24.53 -9.58 -18.77
CA SER A 23 -24.68 -9.47 -20.22
C SER A 23 -24.55 -10.84 -20.88
N ASN A 24 -25.52 -11.20 -21.75
CA ASN A 24 -25.49 -12.44 -22.54
C ASN A 24 -25.18 -13.71 -21.72
N GLY A 25 -25.74 -13.85 -20.53
CA GLY A 25 -25.52 -15.00 -19.64
C GLY A 25 -24.26 -14.91 -18.78
N ASN A 26 -23.33 -14.04 -19.07
CA ASN A 26 -22.16 -13.77 -18.22
C ASN A 26 -22.53 -12.80 -17.11
N MET A 27 -22.02 -13.07 -15.90
CA MET A 27 -22.25 -12.26 -14.72
C MET A 27 -20.92 -11.98 -14.04
N GLU A 28 -20.64 -10.70 -13.79
CA GLU A 28 -19.41 -10.22 -13.16
C GLU A 28 -19.73 -9.25 -12.05
N ARG A 29 -18.91 -9.26 -11.01
CA ARG A 29 -19.03 -8.34 -9.90
C ARG A 29 -17.74 -7.58 -9.65
N ASP A 30 -17.88 -6.37 -9.16
CA ASP A 30 -16.78 -5.58 -8.63
C ASP A 30 -17.32 -4.56 -7.63
N TYR A 31 -16.41 -3.93 -6.92
CA TYR A 31 -16.73 -2.99 -5.86
C TYR A 31 -15.84 -1.75 -5.89
N GLU A 32 -16.32 -0.71 -5.23
CA GLU A 32 -15.51 0.45 -4.84
C GLU A 32 -15.76 0.76 -3.36
N TYR A 33 -14.76 1.27 -2.69
CA TYR A 33 -14.88 1.75 -1.32
C TYR A 33 -14.09 3.02 -1.07
N THR A 34 -14.48 3.75 -0.07
CA THR A 34 -13.76 4.91 0.43
C THR A 34 -13.72 4.86 1.95
N SER A 35 -12.55 5.15 2.53
CA SER A 35 -12.38 5.22 3.99
C SER A 35 -11.56 6.46 4.34
N LYS A 36 -12.10 7.30 5.19
CA LYS A 36 -11.52 8.60 5.55
C LYS A 36 -11.77 8.92 7.03
N ARG A 37 -10.90 9.73 7.63
CA ARG A 37 -11.11 10.24 9.00
C ARG A 37 -12.25 11.26 9.12
N HIS A 38 -12.60 11.92 8.03
CA HIS A 38 -13.64 12.93 7.97
C HIS A 38 -14.67 12.55 6.92
N PHE A 39 -15.96 12.68 7.30
CA PHE A 39 -17.09 12.30 6.45
C PHE A 39 -17.08 13.05 5.10
N GLU A 40 -16.80 14.34 5.14
CA GLU A 40 -16.78 15.20 3.96
C GLU A 40 -15.67 14.83 2.93
N ASN A 41 -14.71 14.00 3.33
CA ASN A 41 -13.63 13.54 2.45
C ASN A 41 -13.93 12.18 1.78
N LEU A 42 -15.08 11.55 2.08
CA LEU A 42 -15.50 10.35 1.37
C LEU A 42 -15.81 10.64 -0.09
N LEU A 43 -15.67 9.63 -0.94
CA LEU A 43 -16.23 9.70 -2.30
C LEU A 43 -17.73 9.95 -2.23
N LYS A 44 -18.25 10.75 -3.13
CA LYS A 44 -19.70 10.96 -3.24
C LYS A 44 -20.39 9.66 -3.62
N PRO A 45 -21.62 9.38 -3.12
CA PRO A 45 -22.31 8.11 -3.40
C PRO A 45 -22.45 7.79 -4.90
N VAL A 46 -22.74 8.81 -5.72
CA VAL A 46 -22.84 8.65 -7.18
C VAL A 46 -21.51 8.22 -7.80
N GLU A 47 -20.41 8.83 -7.37
CA GLU A 47 -19.07 8.47 -7.84
C GLU A 47 -18.69 7.06 -7.41
N LEU A 48 -18.97 6.70 -6.15
CA LEU A 48 -18.71 5.38 -5.60
C LEU A 48 -19.43 4.28 -6.39
N GLY A 49 -20.75 4.47 -6.64
CA GLY A 49 -21.57 3.54 -7.40
C GLY A 49 -21.15 3.47 -8.87
N SER A 50 -20.86 4.60 -9.51
CA SER A 50 -20.43 4.64 -10.91
C SER A 50 -19.07 3.94 -11.10
N ASN A 51 -18.13 4.12 -10.17
CA ASN A 51 -16.84 3.42 -10.22
C ASN A 51 -17.03 1.90 -10.09
N ALA A 52 -17.81 1.44 -9.11
CA ALA A 52 -18.11 0.02 -8.92
C ALA A 52 -18.76 -0.60 -10.17
N ALA A 53 -19.74 0.09 -10.76
CA ALA A 53 -20.41 -0.36 -11.98
C ALA A 53 -19.43 -0.45 -13.16
N ASN A 54 -18.61 0.57 -13.39
CA ASN A 54 -17.61 0.58 -14.46
C ASN A 54 -16.59 -0.56 -14.30
N PHE A 55 -16.18 -0.88 -13.08
CA PHE A 55 -15.26 -1.98 -12.82
C PHE A 55 -15.91 -3.33 -13.14
N ALA A 56 -17.17 -3.56 -12.74
CA ALA A 56 -17.91 -4.78 -13.04
C ALA A 56 -18.16 -4.94 -14.55
N ILE A 57 -18.55 -3.87 -15.25
CA ILE A 57 -18.80 -3.88 -16.71
C ILE A 57 -17.54 -4.25 -17.49
N ARG A 58 -16.37 -3.73 -17.11
CA ARG A 58 -15.10 -4.02 -17.80
C ARG A 58 -14.70 -5.49 -17.75
N LYS A 59 -15.21 -6.27 -16.80
CA LYS A 59 -14.95 -7.72 -16.69
C LYS A 59 -15.83 -8.56 -17.61
N LEU A 60 -16.93 -8.00 -18.10
CA LEU A 60 -17.80 -8.72 -19.03
C LEU A 60 -17.08 -9.06 -20.33
N LYS A 61 -17.39 -10.22 -20.92
CA LYS A 61 -16.80 -10.75 -22.15
C LYS A 61 -15.27 -10.94 -22.05
N PRO A 62 -14.77 -11.73 -21.06
CA PRO A 62 -13.36 -11.99 -20.92
C PRO A 62 -12.79 -12.68 -22.16
N GLN A 63 -11.56 -12.34 -22.51
CA GLN A 63 -10.84 -12.96 -23.62
C GLN A 63 -9.51 -13.51 -23.13
N LYS A 64 -9.10 -14.66 -23.67
CA LYS A 64 -7.77 -15.19 -23.44
C LYS A 64 -6.76 -14.43 -24.29
N ILE A 65 -5.63 -14.11 -23.69
CA ILE A 65 -4.49 -13.54 -24.40
C ILE A 65 -3.37 -14.57 -24.51
N ASN A 66 -2.61 -14.50 -25.60
CA ASN A 66 -1.44 -15.36 -25.77
C ASN A 66 -0.32 -14.95 -24.80
N SER A 67 0.44 -15.94 -24.36
CA SER A 67 1.65 -15.70 -23.56
C SER A 67 2.65 -14.82 -24.32
N GLY A 68 3.36 -13.98 -23.62
CA GLY A 68 4.33 -13.09 -24.25
C GLY A 68 5.02 -12.17 -23.23
N LYS A 69 5.93 -11.34 -23.74
CA LYS A 69 6.57 -10.27 -22.97
C LYS A 69 5.75 -8.99 -23.11
N PHE A 70 5.39 -8.41 -21.99
CA PHE A 70 4.58 -7.20 -21.91
C PHE A 70 5.25 -6.19 -21.00
N THR A 71 5.02 -4.91 -21.27
CA THR A 71 5.18 -3.88 -20.25
C THR A 71 3.97 -3.97 -19.32
N VAL A 72 4.21 -4.17 -18.03
CA VAL A 72 3.14 -4.35 -17.04
C VAL A 72 2.90 -3.03 -16.31
N ILE A 73 1.63 -2.66 -16.20
CA ILE A 73 1.16 -1.57 -15.34
C ILE A 73 0.18 -2.18 -14.35
N PHE A 74 0.42 -1.94 -13.06
CA PHE A 74 -0.49 -2.36 -12.00
C PHE A 74 -1.43 -1.21 -11.64
N ASP A 75 -2.74 -1.50 -11.60
CA ASP A 75 -3.73 -0.56 -11.11
C ASP A 75 -3.42 -0.17 -9.64
N LYS A 76 -3.73 1.08 -9.29
CA LYS A 76 -3.55 1.60 -7.92
C LYS A 76 -4.22 0.74 -6.85
N ARG A 77 -5.33 0.05 -7.17
CA ARG A 77 -6.06 -0.81 -6.25
C ARG A 77 -5.24 -2.02 -5.81
N ILE A 78 -4.38 -2.55 -6.69
CA ILE A 78 -3.54 -3.71 -6.40
C ILE A 78 -2.08 -3.35 -6.14
N ALA A 79 -1.61 -2.22 -6.66
CA ALA A 79 -0.23 -1.74 -6.43
C ALA A 79 0.09 -1.59 -4.93
N LYS A 80 -0.91 -1.25 -4.11
CA LYS A 80 -0.78 -1.19 -2.64
C LYS A 80 -0.37 -2.54 -2.01
N ASN A 81 -0.68 -3.67 -2.65
CA ASN A 81 -0.32 -4.98 -2.12
C ASN A 81 1.20 -5.18 -2.11
N PHE A 82 1.91 -4.60 -3.09
CA PHE A 82 3.39 -4.62 -3.09
C PHE A 82 3.97 -3.89 -1.89
N LEU A 83 3.34 -2.79 -1.45
CA LEU A 83 3.75 -2.10 -0.22
C LEU A 83 3.51 -2.95 1.02
N ASN A 84 2.41 -3.73 1.06
CA ASN A 84 2.13 -4.65 2.16
C ASN A 84 3.17 -5.78 2.21
N TYR A 85 3.49 -6.40 1.08
CA TYR A 85 4.55 -7.43 1.01
C TYR A 85 5.91 -6.86 1.43
N PHE A 86 6.25 -5.69 0.92
CA PHE A 86 7.49 -5.01 1.29
C PHE A 86 7.54 -4.70 2.78
N SER A 87 6.49 -4.08 3.34
CA SER A 87 6.45 -3.73 4.76
C SER A 87 6.55 -4.95 5.68
N ASN A 88 5.91 -6.06 5.32
CA ASN A 88 6.03 -7.32 6.08
C ASN A 88 7.44 -7.89 6.02
N ALA A 89 8.11 -7.78 4.87
CA ALA A 89 9.48 -8.27 4.71
C ALA A 89 10.51 -7.48 5.52
N ILE A 90 10.26 -6.20 5.82
CA ILE A 90 11.18 -5.34 6.57
C ILE A 90 10.82 -5.17 8.05
N THR A 91 9.87 -5.95 8.59
CA THR A 91 9.60 -5.93 10.03
C THR A 91 10.77 -6.50 10.83
N GLY A 92 11.04 -5.93 11.99
CA GLY A 92 12.08 -6.44 12.90
C GLY A 92 11.93 -7.92 13.19
N SER A 93 10.68 -8.44 13.28
CA SER A 93 10.41 -9.86 13.47
C SER A 93 10.85 -10.72 12.29
N SER A 94 10.54 -10.31 11.06
CA SER A 94 10.93 -11.06 9.85
C SER A 94 12.45 -11.08 9.67
N ILE A 95 13.11 -9.94 9.94
CA ILE A 95 14.56 -9.80 9.89
C ILE A 95 15.25 -10.67 10.95
N TYR A 96 14.79 -10.61 12.20
CA TYR A 96 15.36 -11.38 13.30
C TYR A 96 15.23 -12.89 13.07
N ARG A 97 14.05 -13.35 12.67
CA ARG A 97 13.80 -14.78 12.39
C ARG A 97 14.47 -15.28 11.12
N GLY A 98 15.04 -14.43 10.29
CA GLY A 98 15.64 -14.80 9.02
C GLY A 98 14.65 -15.28 7.96
N THR A 99 13.36 -14.94 8.11
CA THR A 99 12.30 -15.32 7.16
C THR A 99 12.16 -14.33 6.01
N SER A 100 12.91 -13.23 6.03
CA SER A 100 12.88 -12.21 5.01
C SER A 100 14.05 -12.31 4.04
N PHE A 101 13.77 -12.24 2.75
CA PHE A 101 14.79 -12.09 1.69
C PHE A 101 15.50 -10.72 1.75
N LEU A 102 14.99 -9.77 2.55
CA LEU A 102 15.60 -8.45 2.78
C LEU A 102 16.49 -8.41 4.02
N LYS A 103 16.69 -9.54 4.71
CA LYS A 103 17.70 -9.67 5.75
C LYS A 103 19.06 -9.30 5.17
N ASP A 104 19.86 -8.53 5.91
CA ASP A 104 21.23 -8.06 5.52
C ASP A 104 21.26 -7.19 4.25
N LYS A 105 20.11 -6.58 3.90
CA LYS A 105 19.99 -5.67 2.74
C LYS A 105 19.92 -4.19 3.12
N LEU A 106 20.06 -3.85 4.39
CA LEU A 106 20.14 -2.45 4.83
C LEU A 106 21.29 -1.75 4.12
N ASN A 107 21.06 -0.53 3.65
CA ASN A 107 21.99 0.27 2.84
C ASN A 107 22.39 -0.36 1.49
N LYS A 108 21.64 -1.36 1.01
CA LYS A 108 21.86 -1.96 -0.31
C LYS A 108 20.75 -1.60 -1.29
N LYS A 109 21.11 -1.52 -2.56
CA LYS A 109 20.15 -1.31 -3.66
C LYS A 109 19.30 -2.56 -3.83
N ILE A 110 17.99 -2.43 -3.63
CA ILE A 110 17.00 -3.52 -3.74
C ILE A 110 15.97 -3.27 -4.84
N PHE A 111 15.85 -2.02 -5.30
CA PHE A 111 14.97 -1.60 -6.38
C PHE A 111 15.70 -0.73 -7.40
N SER A 112 15.01 -0.38 -8.48
CA SER A 112 15.44 0.69 -9.39
C SER A 112 15.61 2.00 -8.62
N GLU A 113 16.57 2.83 -9.02
CA GLU A 113 16.81 4.16 -8.44
C GLU A 113 15.60 5.12 -8.54
N LYS A 114 14.63 4.80 -9.40
CA LYS A 114 13.36 5.54 -9.50
C LYS A 114 12.37 5.23 -8.37
N VAL A 115 12.65 4.22 -7.53
CA VAL A 115 11.74 3.79 -6.48
C VAL A 115 12.11 4.46 -5.16
N ASN A 116 11.17 5.23 -4.64
CA ASN A 116 11.19 5.77 -3.29
C ASN A 116 9.94 5.31 -2.54
N ILE A 117 10.14 4.81 -1.31
CA ILE A 117 9.05 4.35 -0.43
C ILE A 117 9.18 5.08 0.89
N ILE A 118 8.11 5.76 1.27
CA ILE A 118 8.06 6.61 2.47
C ILE A 118 6.92 6.17 3.37
N ASP A 119 7.15 6.21 4.69
CA ASP A 119 6.14 6.02 5.70
C ASP A 119 6.07 7.26 6.62
N ARG A 120 4.96 8.00 6.54
CA ARG A 120 4.75 9.27 7.26
C ARG A 120 3.59 9.20 8.23
N SER A 121 3.86 9.56 9.48
CA SER A 121 2.86 9.62 10.55
C SER A 121 2.15 10.98 10.67
N ASP A 122 2.67 12.01 10.01
CA ASP A 122 2.28 13.42 10.17
C ASP A 122 1.36 13.95 9.05
N ILE A 123 0.91 13.11 8.14
CA ILE A 123 0.02 13.54 7.07
C ILE A 123 -1.34 13.93 7.67
N LYS A 124 -1.67 15.21 7.59
CA LYS A 124 -2.92 15.74 8.13
C LYS A 124 -4.13 15.02 7.54
N ARG A 125 -5.05 14.56 8.42
CA ARG A 125 -6.30 13.84 8.08
C ARG A 125 -6.12 12.47 7.42
N ALA A 126 -4.90 11.95 7.28
CA ALA A 126 -4.69 10.61 6.74
C ALA A 126 -5.01 9.53 7.79
N ASN A 127 -5.52 8.39 7.30
CA ASN A 127 -6.01 7.31 8.16
C ASN A 127 -4.93 6.69 9.05
N GLY A 128 -3.70 6.59 8.55
CA GLY A 128 -2.57 6.00 9.26
C GLY A 128 -1.84 6.95 10.20
N SER A 129 -2.16 8.26 10.20
CA SER A 129 -1.44 9.24 11.01
C SER A 129 -1.68 9.03 12.50
N LYS A 130 -0.60 9.03 13.26
CA LYS A 130 -0.59 8.81 14.71
C LYS A 130 0.69 9.39 15.34
N TYR A 131 0.64 9.74 16.62
CA TYR A 131 1.75 10.40 17.32
C TYR A 131 2.74 9.41 17.94
N PHE A 132 2.25 8.27 18.38
CA PHE A 132 3.04 7.22 19.04
C PHE A 132 2.53 5.84 18.62
N ASP A 133 3.38 4.86 18.74
CA ASP A 133 3.09 3.46 18.44
C ASP A 133 2.43 2.72 19.61
N ASN A 134 2.22 1.42 19.50
CA ASN A 134 1.56 0.61 20.52
C ASN A 134 2.40 0.46 21.82
N GLU A 135 3.66 0.83 21.78
CA GLU A 135 4.55 0.84 22.96
C GLU A 135 4.71 2.25 23.56
N GLY A 136 4.05 3.27 22.98
CA GLY A 136 4.17 4.66 23.39
C GLY A 136 5.44 5.34 22.88
N VAL A 137 6.13 4.74 21.92
CA VAL A 137 7.31 5.34 21.28
C VAL A 137 6.85 6.35 20.24
N GLN A 138 7.47 7.53 20.24
CA GLN A 138 7.21 8.54 19.24
C GLN A 138 7.52 8.00 17.85
N ILE A 139 6.57 8.15 16.92
CA ILE A 139 6.72 7.68 15.56
C ILE A 139 7.57 8.66 14.75
N GLN A 140 8.55 8.13 14.06
CA GLN A 140 9.40 8.88 13.12
C GLN A 140 8.85 8.76 11.71
N ASN A 141 9.02 9.81 10.89
CA ASN A 141 8.82 9.70 9.46
C ASN A 141 10.04 8.99 8.85
N LEU A 142 9.80 7.96 8.05
CA LEU A 142 10.86 7.12 7.50
C LEU A 142 10.88 7.20 5.98
N SER A 143 12.06 7.40 5.43
CA SER A 143 12.34 7.13 4.02
C SER A 143 12.88 5.70 3.92
N LEU A 144 11.97 4.72 3.87
CA LEU A 144 12.31 3.30 3.90
C LEU A 144 13.16 2.86 2.70
N VAL A 145 12.84 3.42 1.54
CA VAL A 145 13.66 3.24 0.33
C VAL A 145 13.89 4.61 -0.31
N LYS A 146 15.13 4.94 -0.60
CA LYS A 146 15.51 6.15 -1.31
C LYS A 146 16.42 5.78 -2.49
N ASN A 147 16.04 6.22 -3.69
CA ASN A 147 16.76 5.89 -4.92
C ASN A 147 17.04 4.39 -5.07
N GLY A 148 16.07 3.55 -4.70
CA GLY A 148 16.18 2.11 -4.74
C GLY A 148 17.00 1.46 -3.61
N VAL A 149 17.57 2.24 -2.70
CA VAL A 149 18.36 1.76 -1.57
C VAL A 149 17.49 1.60 -0.34
N LEU A 150 17.55 0.45 0.34
CA LEU A 150 16.85 0.19 1.60
C LEU A 150 17.58 0.90 2.74
N ASN A 151 16.90 1.88 3.37
CA ASN A 151 17.50 2.71 4.43
C ASN A 151 17.11 2.25 5.84
N ASP A 152 15.91 1.70 6.02
CA ASP A 152 15.39 1.36 7.34
C ASP A 152 14.58 0.07 7.33
N TYR A 153 14.58 -0.61 8.48
CA TYR A 153 13.61 -1.63 8.84
C TYR A 153 12.52 -1.02 9.73
N LEU A 154 11.38 -1.71 9.88
CA LEU A 154 10.32 -1.34 10.80
C LEU A 154 10.60 -1.96 12.17
N ILE A 155 11.07 -1.15 13.11
CA ILE A 155 11.65 -1.63 14.38
C ILE A 155 10.80 -1.16 15.56
N ASP A 156 10.31 -2.12 16.35
CA ASP A 156 9.76 -1.93 17.68
C ASP A 156 10.86 -2.03 18.76
N THR A 157 10.51 -1.87 20.04
CA THR A 157 11.51 -1.91 21.12
C THR A 157 12.05 -3.32 21.39
N TYR A 158 11.23 -4.36 21.18
CA TYR A 158 11.66 -5.73 21.39
C TYR A 158 12.68 -6.17 20.33
N TYR A 159 12.33 -6.04 19.06
CA TYR A 159 13.25 -6.42 17.98
C TYR A 159 14.42 -5.45 17.82
N GLY A 160 14.24 -4.20 18.25
CA GLY A 160 15.36 -3.25 18.36
C GLY A 160 16.48 -3.78 19.24
N ARG A 161 16.13 -4.28 20.45
CA ARG A 161 17.13 -4.92 21.35
C ARG A 161 17.73 -6.19 20.76
N LYS A 162 16.93 -7.03 20.09
CA LYS A 162 17.41 -8.29 19.49
C LYS A 162 18.35 -8.08 18.31
N LEU A 163 18.16 -7.01 17.56
CA LEU A 163 18.93 -6.67 16.36
C LEU A 163 20.04 -5.62 16.63
N ASN A 164 20.15 -5.13 17.87
CA ASN A 164 21.01 -4.02 18.25
C ASN A 164 20.74 -2.76 17.42
N LEU A 165 19.43 -2.46 17.23
CA LEU A 165 18.92 -1.28 16.51
C LEU A 165 18.02 -0.45 17.44
N SER A 166 17.89 0.83 17.15
CA SER A 166 16.92 1.68 17.85
C SER A 166 15.51 1.48 17.30
N SER A 167 14.51 1.51 18.19
CA SER A 167 13.10 1.56 17.75
C SER A 167 12.83 2.87 17.01
N ASN A 168 12.10 2.78 15.91
CA ASN A 168 11.62 3.92 15.13
C ASN A 168 10.10 4.10 15.21
N GLY A 169 9.49 3.56 16.31
CA GLY A 169 8.07 3.72 16.59
C GLY A 169 7.18 2.89 15.66
N ARG A 170 7.52 1.63 15.44
CA ARG A 170 6.78 0.75 14.52
C ARG A 170 6.16 -0.47 15.20
N SER A 171 5.96 -0.43 16.50
CA SER A 171 5.09 -1.38 17.18
C SER A 171 3.65 -1.18 16.70
N GLY A 172 3.10 -2.19 16.02
CA GLY A 172 1.80 -2.10 15.33
C GLY A 172 1.88 -1.67 13.87
N GLY A 173 3.05 -1.71 13.24
CA GLY A 173 3.24 -1.59 11.80
C GLY A 173 3.42 -0.17 11.27
N THR A 174 3.20 -0.03 9.95
CA THR A 174 3.34 1.24 9.22
C THR A 174 2.26 2.27 9.57
N THR A 175 2.46 3.48 9.13
CA THR A 175 1.50 4.59 9.23
C THR A 175 0.88 4.86 7.86
N ASN A 176 1.33 5.90 7.16
CA ASN A 176 0.89 6.17 5.80
C ASN A 176 2.04 5.81 4.86
N LEU A 177 2.07 4.54 4.48
CA LEU A 177 3.07 3.98 3.58
C LEU A 177 2.67 4.22 2.12
N TYR A 178 3.56 4.77 1.32
CA TYR A 178 3.30 5.02 -0.10
C TYR A 178 4.59 5.02 -0.94
N PHE A 179 4.43 4.77 -2.24
CA PHE A 179 5.43 5.11 -3.24
C PHE A 179 5.38 6.61 -3.51
N GLU A 180 6.54 7.25 -3.61
CA GLU A 180 6.56 8.59 -4.19
C GLU A 180 6.09 8.55 -5.65
N ASN A 181 5.34 9.57 -6.02
CA ASN A 181 4.85 9.67 -7.39
C ASN A 181 6.01 9.93 -8.36
N GLY A 182 5.94 9.27 -9.52
CA GLY A 182 6.77 9.65 -10.66
C GLY A 182 6.20 10.86 -11.39
N ASP A 183 6.84 11.20 -12.49
CA ASP A 183 6.55 12.36 -13.33
C ASP A 183 5.47 12.12 -14.40
N ARG A 184 5.00 10.87 -14.54
CA ARG A 184 4.02 10.49 -15.56
C ARG A 184 2.71 10.00 -14.93
N ASN A 185 1.59 10.42 -15.50
CA ASN A 185 0.27 9.93 -15.12
C ASN A 185 -0.07 8.60 -15.86
N LEU A 186 -1.18 7.97 -15.47
CA LEU A 186 -1.60 6.70 -16.07
C LEU A 186 -1.84 6.81 -17.59
N LYS A 187 -2.42 7.93 -18.06
CA LYS A 187 -2.70 8.13 -19.49
C LYS A 187 -1.41 8.17 -20.30
N ASP A 188 -0.37 8.84 -19.79
CA ASP A 188 0.94 8.90 -20.42
C ASP A 188 1.63 7.54 -20.46
N LEU A 189 1.47 6.75 -19.39
CA LEU A 189 1.98 5.38 -19.33
C LEU A 189 1.28 4.48 -20.33
N MET A 190 -0.05 4.58 -20.47
CA MET A 190 -0.85 3.78 -21.39
C MET A 190 -0.60 4.15 -22.86
N ASN A 191 -0.24 5.39 -23.15
CA ASN A 191 0.08 5.85 -24.51
C ASN A 191 1.51 5.52 -24.95
N SER A 192 2.31 4.85 -24.14
CA SER A 192 3.63 4.39 -24.56
C SER A 192 3.46 3.35 -25.68
N ASN A 193 4.23 3.45 -26.76
CA ASN A 193 4.17 2.57 -27.97
C ASN A 193 4.55 1.11 -27.71
N LYS A 194 4.25 0.56 -26.55
CA LYS A 194 4.58 -0.83 -26.13
C LYS A 194 3.32 -1.61 -25.91
N LYS A 195 3.39 -2.93 -26.11
CA LYS A 195 2.33 -3.85 -25.68
C LYS A 195 2.24 -3.77 -24.15
N ILE A 196 1.13 -3.21 -23.65
CA ILE A 196 0.90 -2.99 -22.21
C ILE A 196 -0.10 -4.05 -21.73
N PHE A 197 0.24 -4.64 -20.58
CA PHE A 197 -0.66 -5.45 -19.80
C PHE A 197 -1.03 -4.69 -18.53
N TYR A 198 -2.25 -4.15 -18.50
CA TYR A 198 -2.76 -3.39 -17.35
C TYR A 198 -3.51 -4.34 -16.41
N ILE A 199 -2.90 -4.63 -15.26
CA ILE A 199 -3.43 -5.57 -14.29
C ILE A 199 -4.30 -4.82 -13.27
N THR A 200 -5.58 -5.12 -13.25
CA THR A 200 -6.57 -4.50 -12.36
C THR A 200 -6.94 -5.37 -11.17
N GLU A 201 -6.70 -6.67 -11.25
CA GLU A 201 -7.00 -7.63 -10.20
C GLU A 201 -6.06 -8.82 -10.29
N THR A 202 -5.76 -9.44 -9.16
CA THR A 202 -5.02 -10.71 -9.07
C THR A 202 -5.87 -11.74 -8.36
N ILE A 203 -5.81 -12.99 -8.81
CA ILE A 203 -6.49 -14.12 -8.17
C ILE A 203 -5.49 -14.83 -7.26
N GLY A 204 -5.85 -14.94 -5.98
CA GLY A 204 -5.01 -15.59 -4.98
C GLY A 204 -3.81 -14.74 -4.54
N HIS A 205 -2.97 -15.37 -3.74
CA HIS A 205 -1.70 -14.80 -3.32
C HIS A 205 -0.62 -15.43 -4.22
N GLY A 206 -0.38 -14.79 -5.33
CA GLY A 206 0.75 -15.14 -6.17
C GLY A 206 2.06 -14.83 -5.49
#